data_4ac4363dfa8527c0129777c9fa4a0cc3
#
_entry.id   4ac4363dfa8527c0129777c9fa4a0cc3
#
_cell.length_a   1.000
_cell.length_b   1.000
_cell.length_c   1.000
_cell.angle_alpha   90.00
_cell.angle_beta   90.00
_cell.angle_gamma   90.00
#
_symmetry.space_group_name_H-M   'P 1'
#
loop_
_entity.id
_entity.type
_entity.pdbx_description
1 polymer ?
#
loop_
_entity_poly.entity_id
_entity_poly.type
_entity_poly.pdbx_seq_one_letter_code
_entity_poly.pdbx_strand_id
1 'polypeptide(L)'
;MSSPADRLILALEALREAALRGDLAALPALTDRVTAGVDALEPAAPSRASLARIKVRAEEVAVLLDATGRGLAAARQRLAEIDRLRRTPATYGGDGQRHALSRDGAPLRRV
;
A
#
# COMPACT_ATOMS: atom_id res chain seq x y z
N MET A 1 11.43 -5.27 -18.94
CA MET A 1 11.87 -5.09 -17.55
C MET A 1 10.72 -4.68 -16.69
N SER A 2 10.69 -5.18 -15.48
CA SER A 2 9.57 -4.88 -14.57
C SER A 2 9.79 -3.57 -13.86
N SER A 3 8.77 -2.73 -13.84
CA SER A 3 8.78 -1.54 -13.02
C SER A 3 8.54 -1.91 -11.57
N PRO A 4 8.80 -1.00 -10.62
CA PRO A 4 8.44 -1.26 -9.22
C PRO A 4 6.95 -1.57 -9.05
N ALA A 5 6.09 -0.92 -9.83
CA ALA A 5 4.66 -1.19 -9.77
C ALA A 5 4.35 -2.61 -10.23
N ASP A 6 4.99 -3.06 -11.31
CA ASP A 6 4.79 -4.41 -11.82
C ASP A 6 5.25 -5.45 -10.80
N ARG A 7 6.41 -5.20 -10.19
CA ARG A 7 6.93 -6.14 -9.18
C ARG A 7 6.00 -6.21 -7.97
N LEU A 8 5.44 -5.09 -7.57
CA LEU A 8 4.51 -5.09 -6.45
C LEU A 8 3.24 -5.86 -6.77
N ILE A 9 2.71 -5.69 -7.98
CA ILE A 9 1.54 -6.46 -8.39
C ILE A 9 1.83 -7.95 -8.36
N LEU A 10 3.02 -8.35 -8.83
CA LEU A 10 3.40 -9.76 -8.78
C LEU A 10 3.50 -10.27 -7.34
N ALA A 11 4.04 -9.44 -6.44
CA ALA A 11 4.11 -9.81 -5.02
C ALA A 11 2.72 -9.97 -4.42
N LEU A 12 1.79 -9.08 -4.77
CA LEU A 12 0.42 -9.19 -4.30
C LEU A 12 -0.25 -10.44 -4.83
N GLU A 13 0.00 -10.78 -6.09
CA GLU A 13 -0.55 -11.99 -6.66
C GLU A 13 0.01 -13.24 -6.00
N ALA A 14 1.31 -13.24 -5.69
CA ALA A 14 1.90 -14.36 -4.97
C ALA A 14 1.29 -14.51 -3.58
N LEU A 15 1.07 -13.41 -2.91
CA LEU A 15 0.45 -13.43 -1.59
C LEU A 15 -0.99 -13.95 -1.66
N ARG A 16 -1.73 -13.51 -2.67
CA ARG A 16 -3.09 -14.00 -2.89
C ARG A 16 -3.10 -15.51 -3.10
N GLU A 17 -2.20 -16.01 -3.96
CA GLU A 17 -2.10 -17.43 -4.22
C GLU A 17 -1.80 -18.23 -2.96
N ALA A 18 -0.86 -17.75 -2.16
CA ALA A 18 -0.52 -18.44 -0.93
C ALA A 18 -1.70 -18.46 0.04
N ALA A 19 -2.42 -17.36 0.14
CA ALA A 19 -3.60 -17.29 1.00
C ALA A 19 -4.68 -18.27 0.54
N LEU A 20 -4.91 -18.35 -0.77
CA LEU A 20 -5.92 -19.26 -1.32
C LEU A 20 -5.55 -20.72 -1.13
N ARG A 21 -4.26 -21.04 -1.18
CA ARG A 21 -3.80 -22.42 -0.94
C ARG A 21 -3.74 -22.76 0.54
N GLY A 22 -3.90 -21.79 1.42
CA GLY A 22 -3.72 -22.00 2.84
C GLY A 22 -2.27 -22.21 3.24
N ASP A 23 -1.34 -21.70 2.45
CA ASP A 23 0.08 -21.81 2.73
C ASP A 23 0.49 -20.72 3.73
N LEU A 24 0.14 -20.95 4.99
CA LEU A 24 0.34 -19.95 6.02
C LEU A 24 1.81 -19.70 6.29
N ALA A 25 2.65 -20.70 6.08
CA ALA A 25 4.09 -20.54 6.34
C ALA A 25 4.74 -19.53 5.39
N ALA A 26 4.19 -19.36 4.19
CA ALA A 26 4.74 -18.46 3.20
C ALA A 26 4.30 -17.02 3.41
N LEU A 27 3.24 -16.78 4.18
CA LEU A 27 2.63 -15.46 4.28
C LEU A 27 3.56 -14.39 4.85
N PRO A 28 4.34 -14.64 5.92
CA PRO A 28 5.20 -13.57 6.45
C PRO A 28 6.20 -13.05 5.43
N ALA A 29 6.89 -13.93 4.71
CA ALA A 29 7.89 -13.51 3.74
C ALA A 29 7.24 -12.76 2.57
N LEU A 30 6.08 -13.22 2.13
CA LEU A 30 5.37 -12.56 1.04
C LEU A 30 4.82 -11.21 1.47
N THR A 31 4.36 -11.10 2.70
CA THR A 31 3.92 -9.83 3.26
C THR A 31 5.08 -8.83 3.32
N ASP A 32 6.26 -9.30 3.72
CA ASP A 32 7.44 -8.44 3.74
C ASP A 32 7.79 -7.95 2.34
N ARG A 33 7.66 -8.81 1.33
CA ARG A 33 7.90 -8.40 -0.06
C ARG A 33 6.91 -7.32 -0.49
N VAL A 34 5.65 -7.45 -0.11
CA VAL A 34 4.65 -6.45 -0.44
C VAL A 34 4.99 -5.13 0.24
N THR A 35 5.35 -5.17 1.51
CA THR A 35 5.72 -3.96 2.25
C THR A 35 6.91 -3.26 1.59
N ALA A 36 7.95 -4.04 1.26
CA ALA A 36 9.11 -3.46 0.58
C ALA A 36 8.73 -2.87 -0.77
N GLY A 37 7.84 -3.54 -1.49
CA GLY A 37 7.38 -3.03 -2.78
C GLY A 37 6.60 -1.72 -2.66
N VAL A 38 5.79 -1.60 -1.62
CA VAL A 38 5.06 -0.35 -1.37
C VAL A 38 6.05 0.78 -1.07
N ASP A 39 7.05 0.49 -0.25
CA ASP A 39 8.05 1.51 0.07
C ASP A 39 8.84 1.96 -1.16
N ALA A 40 8.99 1.10 -2.15
CA ALA A 40 9.72 1.43 -3.37
C ALA A 40 8.88 2.24 -4.36
N LEU A 41 7.57 2.36 -4.14
CA LEU A 41 6.70 3.03 -5.10
C LEU A 41 6.88 4.54 -5.13
N GLU A 42 7.02 5.15 -3.98
CA GLU A 42 7.06 6.60 -3.91
C GLU A 42 8.23 7.18 -4.73
N PRO A 43 9.47 6.70 -4.54
CA PRO A 43 10.56 7.20 -5.37
C PRO A 43 10.41 6.86 -6.85
N ALA A 44 9.66 5.81 -7.18
CA ALA A 44 9.45 5.42 -8.57
C ALA A 44 8.37 6.26 -9.27
N ALA A 45 7.62 7.05 -8.51
CA ALA A 45 6.59 7.93 -9.05
C ALA A 45 5.62 7.20 -9.99
N PRO A 46 4.86 6.24 -9.48
CA PRO A 46 3.99 5.44 -10.33
C PRO A 46 2.89 6.28 -10.96
N SER A 47 2.39 5.83 -12.12
CA SER A 47 1.28 6.50 -12.77
C SER A 47 0.00 6.28 -11.96
N ARG A 48 -1.00 7.14 -12.20
CA ARG A 48 -2.29 6.97 -11.55
C ARG A 48 -2.93 5.64 -11.89
N ALA A 49 -2.79 5.22 -13.15
CA ALA A 49 -3.36 3.94 -13.58
C ALA A 49 -2.70 2.78 -12.85
N SER A 50 -1.37 2.80 -12.74
CA SER A 50 -0.65 1.75 -12.00
C SER A 50 -1.06 1.73 -10.54
N LEU A 51 -1.15 2.90 -9.93
CA LEU A 51 -1.52 2.99 -8.52
C LEU A 51 -2.93 2.47 -8.28
N ALA A 52 -3.86 2.77 -9.20
CA ALA A 52 -5.22 2.27 -9.09
C ALA A 52 -5.27 0.75 -9.14
N ARG A 53 -4.49 0.15 -10.06
CA ARG A 53 -4.43 -1.31 -10.16
C ARG A 53 -3.86 -1.94 -8.89
N ILE A 54 -2.82 -1.32 -8.34
CA ILE A 54 -2.21 -1.82 -7.11
C ILE A 54 -3.23 -1.75 -5.96
N LYS A 55 -3.96 -0.65 -5.85
CA LYS A 55 -4.94 -0.52 -4.78
C LYS A 55 -6.04 -1.57 -4.86
N VAL A 56 -6.51 -1.88 -6.07
CA VAL A 56 -7.51 -2.92 -6.25
C VAL A 56 -6.97 -4.27 -5.81
N ARG A 57 -5.75 -4.61 -6.24
CA ARG A 57 -5.15 -5.90 -5.87
C ARG A 57 -4.90 -5.98 -4.37
N ALA A 58 -4.42 -4.89 -3.79
CA ALA A 58 -4.15 -4.87 -2.35
C ALA A 58 -5.43 -5.06 -1.54
N GLU A 59 -6.52 -4.47 -2.00
CA GLU A 59 -7.79 -4.64 -1.30
C GLU A 59 -8.30 -6.07 -1.39
N GLU A 60 -8.17 -6.69 -2.55
CA GLU A 60 -8.56 -8.09 -2.71
C GLU A 60 -7.78 -8.99 -1.76
N VAL A 61 -6.48 -8.77 -1.67
CA VAL A 61 -5.62 -9.56 -0.80
C VAL A 61 -5.95 -9.29 0.66
N ALA A 62 -6.23 -8.03 1.01
CA ALA A 62 -6.55 -7.69 2.38
C ALA A 62 -7.80 -8.40 2.86
N VAL A 63 -8.82 -8.49 1.99
CA VAL A 63 -10.04 -9.21 2.35
C VAL A 63 -9.74 -10.68 2.63
N LEU A 64 -8.91 -11.31 1.79
CA LEU A 64 -8.54 -12.70 2.00
C LEU A 64 -7.75 -12.89 3.29
N LEU A 65 -6.80 -12.00 3.56
CA LEU A 65 -5.95 -12.12 4.74
C LEU A 65 -6.71 -11.84 6.02
N ASP A 66 -7.65 -10.91 5.98
CA ASP A 66 -8.49 -10.64 7.14
C ASP A 66 -9.30 -11.88 7.50
N ALA A 67 -9.78 -12.62 6.49
CA ALA A 67 -10.50 -13.85 6.73
C ALA A 67 -9.62 -14.92 7.36
N THR A 68 -8.30 -14.85 7.15
CA THR A 68 -7.37 -15.82 7.74
C THR A 68 -6.71 -15.30 9.00
N GLY A 69 -7.09 -14.12 9.47
CA GLY A 69 -6.50 -13.53 10.67
C GLY A 69 -5.20 -12.80 10.41
N ARG A 70 -4.88 -12.48 9.16
CA ARG A 70 -3.67 -11.75 8.79
C ARG A 70 -4.05 -10.46 8.09
N GLY A 71 -3.44 -9.37 8.45
CA GLY A 71 -3.79 -8.08 7.89
C GLY A 71 -2.65 -7.44 7.14
N LEU A 72 -2.99 -6.53 6.24
CA LEU A 72 -2.04 -5.69 5.50
C LEU A 72 -2.28 -4.23 5.84
N ALA A 73 -2.66 -3.94 7.07
CA ALA A 73 -3.10 -2.60 7.44
C ALA A 73 -2.06 -1.54 7.14
N ALA A 74 -0.80 -1.80 7.46
CA ALA A 74 0.26 -0.81 7.25
C ALA A 74 0.48 -0.54 5.76
N ALA A 75 0.47 -1.59 4.93
CA ALA A 75 0.67 -1.43 3.50
C ALA A 75 -0.50 -0.69 2.86
N ARG A 76 -1.71 -1.00 3.28
CA ARG A 76 -2.90 -0.32 2.76
C ARG A 76 -2.86 1.17 3.12
N GLN A 77 -2.47 1.46 4.34
CA GLN A 77 -2.37 2.83 4.78
C GLN A 77 -1.30 3.59 3.99
N ARG A 78 -0.17 2.95 3.75
CA ARG A 78 0.90 3.55 2.97
C ARG A 78 0.45 3.81 1.53
N LEU A 79 -0.29 2.88 0.94
CA LEU A 79 -0.83 3.08 -0.41
C LEU A 79 -1.81 4.25 -0.45
N ALA A 80 -2.64 4.39 0.58
CA ALA A 80 -3.55 5.51 0.66
C ALA A 80 -2.81 6.83 0.74
N GLU A 81 -1.70 6.87 1.48
CA GLU A 81 -0.87 8.06 1.57
C GLU A 81 -0.26 8.43 0.22
N ILE A 82 0.27 7.43 -0.48
CA ILE A 82 0.88 7.67 -1.78
C ILE A 82 -0.17 8.19 -2.76
N ASP A 83 -1.35 7.59 -2.77
CA ASP A 83 -2.43 8.00 -3.63
C ASP A 83 -2.83 9.44 -3.33
N ARG A 84 -2.94 9.79 -2.07
CA ARG A 84 -3.30 11.14 -1.68
C ARG A 84 -2.26 12.16 -2.14
N LEU A 85 -0.98 11.81 -1.98
CA LEU A 85 0.09 12.69 -2.43
C LEU A 85 0.07 12.88 -3.94
N ARG A 86 -0.24 11.83 -4.68
CA ARG A 86 -0.29 11.93 -6.14
C ARG A 86 -1.48 12.74 -6.62
N ARG A 87 -2.57 12.74 -5.85
CA ARG A 87 -3.74 13.52 -6.24
C ARG A 87 -3.64 14.98 -5.88
N THR A 88 -2.96 15.28 -4.79
CA THR A 88 -2.90 16.64 -4.28
C THR A 88 -1.90 17.43 -5.09
N PRO A 89 -2.29 18.55 -5.68
CA PRO A 89 -1.34 19.36 -6.42
C PRO A 89 -0.26 19.92 -5.51
N ALA A 90 0.95 19.97 -6.02
CA ALA A 90 2.08 20.47 -5.26
C ALA A 90 1.90 21.91 -4.84
N THR A 91 1.07 22.64 -5.53
CA THR A 91 0.83 24.03 -5.20
C THR A 91 0.18 24.22 -3.85
N TYR A 92 -0.38 23.15 -3.32
CA TYR A 92 -0.92 23.27 -2.01
C TYR A 92 0.05 23.05 -0.94
N GLY A 93 1.27 22.95 -1.28
CA GLY A 93 2.28 22.74 -0.28
C GLY A 93 2.11 23.62 0.89
N GLY A 94 1.50 24.60 0.76
CA GLY A 94 1.27 25.40 1.89
C GLY A 94 0.28 24.83 2.77
N ASP A 95 -0.38 24.47 2.73
CA ASP A 95 -1.22 24.07 3.56
C ASP A 95 -1.19 22.85 3.97
N GLY A 96 -0.75 22.98 3.77
CA GLY A 96 -0.69 22.15 4.17
C GLY A 96 -0.62 21.61 4.97
N GLN A 97 -0.64 21.78 4.76
CA GLN A 97 -0.32 21.24 5.30
C GLN A 97 -0.46 20.94 6.16
N ARG A 98 -0.78 21.05 5.94
CA ARG A 98 -0.62 20.61 6.65
C ARG A 98 -0.77 20.23 7.51
N HIS A 99 -0.93 20.12 7.20
CA HIS A 99 -0.82 19.60 7.93
C HIS A 99 -0.84 19.08 8.58
N ALA A 100 -1.01 19.26 8.16
CA ALA A 100 -0.85 18.72 8.63
C ALA A 100 -0.94 18.34 9.46
N LEU A 101 -1.07 18.30 9.10
CA LEU A 101 -0.98 17.88 9.76
C LEU A 101 -1.34 17.44 10.60
N SER A 102 -1.58 17.53 10.25
CA SER A 102 -1.76 17.12 10.90
C SER A 102 -1.98 16.46 11.62
N ARG A 103 -2.07 16.43 11.20
CA ARG A 103 -2.04 15.85 11.85
C ARG A 103 -2.32 15.42 12.48
N ASP A 104 -2.53 15.31 11.91
CA ASP A 104 -2.57 14.99 12.52
C ASP A 104 -2.74 14.52 13.15
N GLY A 105 -2.96 14.57 12.78
CA GLY A 105 -2.88 14.20 13.26
C GLY A 105 -3.09 13.82 13.91
N ALA A 106 -3.17 13.83 13.49
CA ALA A 106 -3.15 13.52 14.16
C ALA A 106 -3.46 13.23 14.90
N PRO A 107 -3.55 13.13 14.69
CA PRO A 107 -3.57 12.80 15.39
C PRO A 107 -3.73 12.53 16.23
N LEU A 108 -3.76 12.38 15.88
CA LEU A 108 -3.66 12.04 16.58
C LEU A 108 -3.75 11.84 17.54
N ARG A 109 -3.77 11.82 17.44
CA ARG A 109 -3.53 11.43 18.31
C ARG A 109 -3.69 11.48 19.21
N ARG A 110 -3.72 11.54 19.06
CA ARG A 110 -3.66 11.32 19.93
C ARG A 110 -4.09 11.09 20.63
N VAL A 111 -4.27 10.98 20.57
CA VAL A 111 -4.50 10.66 21.32
C VAL A 111 -4.60 10.44 21.77
#